data_053d6b56f6725ea830acd1ce4ad6c969
#
_entry.id   053d6b56f6725ea830acd1ce4ad6c969
#
_cell.length_a   1.000
_cell.length_b   1.000
_cell.length_c   1.000
_cell.angle_alpha   90.00
_cell.angle_beta   90.00
_cell.angle_gamma   90.00
#
_symmetry.space_group_name_H-M   'P 1'
#
loop_
_entity.id
_entity.type
_entity.pdbx_description
1 polymer ?
#
loop_
_entity_poly.entity_id
_entity_poly.type
_entity_poly.pdbx_seq_one_letter_code
_entity_poly.pdbx_strand_id
1 'polypeptide(L)'
;PSEDQSKDSGEWLQTNCEAFAQEHPEWDITFVYGVADEASAATQVAQDPEASADVFMYANDTLTTMTDANGLTKFGGKYREEIEAMNSEGVLNSLMKDGELYGVPFTTNTWFMYYDKSVFSEEDIQNLDMMLEKGVVSFPFVNSWYLPAFYLGNGCTLFGDGTDESKGVDFGGEKAVDVT
;
A
#
# COMPACT_ATOMS: atom_id res chain seq x y z
N PRO A 1 5.59 -11.09 -3.16
CA PRO A 1 6.36 -10.69 -4.35
C PRO A 1 7.44 -11.70 -4.72
N SER A 2 7.84 -11.73 -5.99
CA SER A 2 8.86 -12.69 -6.47
C SER A 2 10.24 -12.45 -5.87
N GLU A 3 10.58 -11.21 -5.59
CA GLU A 3 11.85 -10.81 -4.98
C GLU A 3 12.02 -11.38 -3.57
N ASP A 4 10.95 -11.56 -2.80
CA ASP A 4 11.02 -12.11 -1.44
C ASP A 4 11.40 -13.59 -1.43
N GLN A 5 11.25 -14.26 -2.57
CA GLN A 5 11.60 -15.67 -2.78
C GLN A 5 12.94 -15.83 -3.51
N SER A 6 13.54 -14.74 -4.01
CA SER A 6 14.76 -14.83 -4.81
C SER A 6 15.99 -15.03 -3.92
N LYS A 7 17.01 -15.72 -4.47
CA LYS A 7 18.32 -15.87 -3.83
C LYS A 7 19.03 -14.53 -3.66
N ASP A 8 18.83 -13.61 -4.59
CA ASP A 8 19.45 -12.28 -4.56
C ASP A 8 18.89 -11.44 -3.40
N SER A 9 17.64 -11.70 -2.98
CA SER A 9 17.01 -11.10 -1.80
C SER A 9 17.17 -11.95 -0.53
N GLY A 10 18.04 -12.97 -0.55
CA GLY A 10 18.33 -13.83 0.61
C GLY A 10 17.28 -14.87 0.94
N GLU A 11 16.36 -15.17 0.00
CA GLU A 11 15.27 -16.14 0.20
C GLU A 11 14.46 -15.86 1.47
N TRP A 12 14.18 -14.57 1.71
CA TRP A 12 13.56 -14.08 2.96
C TRP A 12 12.29 -14.85 3.32
N LEU A 13 11.40 -15.10 2.37
CA LEU A 13 10.13 -15.78 2.64
C LEU A 13 10.37 -17.22 3.08
N GLN A 14 11.20 -17.97 2.35
CA GLN A 14 11.50 -19.36 2.67
C GLN A 14 12.18 -19.47 4.04
N THR A 15 13.15 -18.62 4.31
CA THR A 15 13.88 -18.59 5.56
C THR A 15 12.94 -18.37 6.76
N ASN A 16 12.00 -17.42 6.64
CA ASN A 16 11.04 -17.16 7.72
C ASN A 16 10.00 -18.29 7.86
N CYS A 17 9.55 -18.89 6.76
CA CYS A 17 8.67 -20.05 6.80
C CYS A 17 9.32 -21.25 7.47
N GLU A 18 10.59 -21.53 7.16
CA GLU A 18 11.35 -22.61 7.80
C GLU A 18 11.58 -22.34 9.29
N ALA A 19 11.90 -21.10 9.67
CA ALA A 19 12.03 -20.72 11.07
C ALA A 19 10.71 -20.92 11.83
N PHE A 20 9.60 -20.51 11.25
CA PHE A 20 8.27 -20.72 11.82
C PHE A 20 7.95 -22.22 12.04
N ALA A 21 8.25 -23.08 11.06
CA ALA A 21 8.05 -24.51 11.21
C ALA A 21 8.93 -25.11 12.32
N GLN A 22 10.15 -24.60 12.50
CA GLN A 22 11.05 -25.05 13.59
C GLN A 22 10.53 -24.63 14.98
N GLU A 23 9.87 -23.48 15.08
CA GLU A 23 9.26 -22.99 16.33
C GLU A 23 7.97 -23.74 16.67
N HIS A 24 7.35 -24.41 15.69
CA HIS A 24 6.10 -25.16 15.82
C HIS A 24 6.26 -26.64 15.45
N PRO A 25 7.13 -27.39 16.14
CA PRO A 25 7.40 -28.80 15.80
C PRO A 25 6.19 -29.74 16.04
N GLU A 26 5.16 -29.25 16.71
CA GLU A 26 3.88 -29.96 16.91
C GLU A 26 2.99 -29.95 15.65
N TRP A 27 3.33 -29.14 14.64
CA TRP A 27 2.60 -29.04 13.39
C TRP A 27 3.39 -29.67 12.23
N ASP A 28 2.72 -30.45 11.42
CA ASP A 28 3.27 -30.94 10.13
C ASP A 28 2.93 -29.95 9.04
N ILE A 29 3.85 -29.03 8.75
CA ILE A 29 3.64 -27.91 7.83
C ILE A 29 4.40 -28.16 6.53
N THR A 30 3.70 -28.06 5.42
CA THR A 30 4.28 -28.01 4.07
C THR A 30 3.99 -26.67 3.45
N PHE A 31 5.03 -25.91 3.08
CA PHE A 31 4.88 -24.62 2.41
C PHE A 31 4.87 -24.79 0.89
N VAL A 32 3.88 -24.18 0.25
CA VAL A 32 3.77 -24.08 -1.21
C VAL A 32 3.87 -22.62 -1.61
N TYR A 33 4.93 -22.26 -2.31
CA TYR A 33 5.20 -20.88 -2.68
C TYR A 33 4.63 -20.55 -4.05
N GLY A 34 3.94 -19.42 -4.13
CA GLY A 34 3.45 -18.82 -5.37
C GLY A 34 4.01 -17.42 -5.56
N VAL A 35 3.83 -16.87 -6.75
CA VAL A 35 4.21 -15.50 -7.08
C VAL A 35 2.99 -14.75 -7.61
N ALA A 36 2.66 -13.66 -6.94
CA ALA A 36 1.72 -12.66 -7.41
C ALA A 36 2.21 -11.29 -6.96
N ASP A 37 2.03 -10.27 -7.79
CA ASP A 37 2.21 -8.90 -7.32
C ASP A 37 1.00 -8.47 -6.48
N GLU A 38 1.21 -7.51 -5.58
CA GLU A 38 0.21 -7.05 -4.64
C GLU A 38 -1.00 -6.38 -5.33
N ALA A 39 -0.81 -5.81 -6.51
CA ALA A 39 -1.88 -5.18 -7.28
C ALA A 39 -2.79 -6.23 -7.96
N SER A 40 -2.22 -7.34 -8.42
CA SER A 40 -3.00 -8.42 -9.05
C SER A 40 -3.62 -9.39 -8.05
N ALA A 41 -3.13 -9.43 -6.81
CA ALA A 41 -3.62 -10.34 -5.77
C ALA A 41 -5.14 -10.19 -5.56
N ALA A 42 -5.65 -8.96 -5.49
CA ALA A 42 -7.08 -8.71 -5.31
C ALA A 42 -7.94 -9.31 -6.43
N THR A 43 -7.49 -9.19 -7.67
CA THR A 43 -8.22 -9.76 -8.83
C THR A 43 -8.24 -11.27 -8.77
N GLN A 44 -7.12 -11.89 -8.44
CA GLN A 44 -7.01 -13.36 -8.34
C GLN A 44 -7.88 -13.90 -7.20
N VAL A 45 -7.78 -13.31 -6.02
CA VAL A 45 -8.56 -13.70 -4.85
C VAL A 45 -10.06 -13.48 -5.08
N ALA A 46 -10.47 -12.35 -5.70
CA ALA A 46 -11.88 -12.09 -5.98
C ALA A 46 -12.48 -13.06 -7.03
N GLN A 47 -11.66 -13.59 -7.94
CA GLN A 47 -12.11 -14.57 -8.94
C GLN A 47 -12.31 -15.95 -8.34
N ASP A 48 -11.40 -16.40 -7.49
CA ASP A 48 -11.46 -17.73 -6.85
C ASP A 48 -10.75 -17.71 -5.49
N PRO A 49 -11.46 -17.31 -4.42
CA PRO A 49 -10.89 -17.29 -3.07
C PRO A 49 -10.42 -18.67 -2.58
N GLU A 50 -11.10 -19.75 -2.98
CA GLU A 50 -10.77 -21.11 -2.55
C GLU A 50 -9.51 -21.66 -3.20
N ALA A 51 -9.16 -21.19 -4.40
CA ALA A 51 -7.93 -21.55 -5.10
C ALA A 51 -6.74 -20.62 -4.78
N SER A 52 -6.99 -19.57 -4.02
CA SER A 52 -5.95 -18.60 -3.65
C SER A 52 -5.06 -19.16 -2.54
N ALA A 53 -3.86 -18.55 -2.38
CA ALA A 53 -2.97 -18.89 -1.29
C ALA A 53 -3.59 -18.54 0.07
N ASP A 54 -3.28 -19.33 1.11
CA ASP A 54 -3.76 -19.10 2.49
C ASP A 54 -3.21 -17.78 3.08
N VAL A 55 -2.01 -17.38 2.66
CA VAL A 55 -1.35 -16.14 3.05
C VAL A 55 -0.78 -15.46 1.83
N PHE A 56 -1.10 -14.20 1.62
CA PHE A 56 -0.62 -13.41 0.49
C PHE A 56 -0.50 -11.92 0.85
N MET A 57 0.31 -11.21 0.07
CA MET A 57 0.42 -9.75 0.18
C MET A 57 -0.60 -9.07 -0.72
N TYR A 58 -1.16 -7.97 -0.25
CA TYR A 58 -2.08 -7.16 -1.04
C TYR A 58 -1.89 -5.67 -0.76
N ALA A 59 -2.29 -4.84 -1.72
CA ALA A 59 -2.34 -3.40 -1.54
C ALA A 59 -3.65 -3.00 -0.83
N ASN A 60 -3.58 -2.14 0.16
CA ASN A 60 -4.70 -1.79 1.04
C ASN A 60 -5.87 -1.08 0.32
N ASP A 61 -5.62 -0.44 -0.82
CA ASP A 61 -6.67 0.14 -1.68
C ASP A 61 -7.61 -0.91 -2.30
N THR A 62 -7.23 -2.19 -2.25
CA THR A 62 -8.04 -3.31 -2.72
C THR A 62 -8.83 -4.02 -1.61
N LEU A 63 -8.73 -3.55 -0.36
CA LEU A 63 -9.36 -4.16 0.82
C LEU A 63 -10.87 -4.40 0.62
N THR A 64 -11.59 -3.40 0.15
CA THR A 64 -13.04 -3.49 -0.08
C THR A 64 -13.39 -4.59 -1.09
N THR A 65 -12.67 -4.63 -2.22
CA THR A 65 -12.89 -5.65 -3.27
C THR A 65 -12.72 -7.06 -2.72
N MET A 66 -11.65 -7.29 -1.93
CA MET A 66 -11.36 -8.62 -1.39
C MET A 66 -12.30 -9.04 -0.26
N THR A 67 -12.69 -8.11 0.60
CA THR A 67 -13.67 -8.40 1.66
C THR A 67 -15.05 -8.70 1.09
N ASP A 68 -15.49 -8.00 0.05
CA ASP A 68 -16.77 -8.24 -0.62
C ASP A 68 -16.80 -9.60 -1.35
N ALA A 69 -15.62 -10.07 -1.80
CA ALA A 69 -15.45 -11.40 -2.39
C ALA A 69 -15.29 -12.51 -1.33
N ASN A 70 -15.30 -12.20 -0.02
CA ASN A 70 -14.97 -13.11 1.08
C ASN A 70 -13.56 -13.72 0.97
N GLY A 71 -12.63 -13.01 0.35
CA GLY A 71 -11.25 -13.44 0.15
C GLY A 71 -10.32 -13.16 1.33
N LEU A 72 -10.78 -12.47 2.36
CA LEU A 72 -10.00 -12.15 3.55
C LEU A 72 -10.71 -12.61 4.82
N THR A 73 -9.91 -13.12 5.75
CA THR A 73 -10.35 -13.45 7.11
C THR A 73 -9.97 -12.32 8.07
N LYS A 74 -10.90 -11.93 8.94
CA LYS A 74 -10.64 -10.91 9.95
C LYS A 74 -9.79 -11.44 11.09
N PHE A 75 -8.91 -10.59 11.60
CA PHE A 75 -8.15 -10.86 12.81
C PHE A 75 -8.97 -10.56 14.05
N GLY A 76 -8.88 -11.45 15.06
CA GLY A 76 -9.58 -11.31 16.34
C GLY A 76 -8.73 -11.76 17.52
N GLY A 77 -9.25 -11.54 18.74
CA GLY A 77 -8.61 -11.95 19.98
C GLY A 77 -7.19 -11.43 20.13
N LYS A 78 -6.31 -12.26 20.68
CA LYS A 78 -4.92 -11.91 20.96
C LYS A 78 -4.12 -11.44 19.73
N TYR A 79 -4.40 -12.00 18.55
CA TYR A 79 -3.69 -11.62 17.33
C TYR A 79 -4.01 -10.20 16.91
N ARG A 80 -5.28 -9.80 17.00
CA ARG A 80 -5.68 -8.41 16.77
C ARG A 80 -4.98 -7.48 17.77
N GLU A 81 -5.00 -7.81 19.06
CA GLU A 81 -4.36 -7.01 20.11
C GLU A 81 -2.85 -6.85 19.85
N GLU A 82 -2.16 -7.91 19.43
CA GLU A 82 -0.74 -7.88 19.09
C GLU A 82 -0.46 -6.97 17.86
N ILE A 83 -1.28 -7.06 16.81
CA ILE A 83 -1.14 -6.23 15.61
C ILE A 83 -1.39 -4.75 15.97
N GLU A 84 -2.43 -4.45 16.73
CA GLU A 84 -2.77 -3.10 17.18
C GLU A 84 -1.66 -2.50 18.08
N ALA A 85 -1.03 -3.29 18.93
CA ALA A 85 0.05 -2.84 19.80
C ALA A 85 1.35 -2.48 19.05
N MET A 86 1.58 -3.08 17.88
CA MET A 86 2.80 -2.89 17.10
C MET A 86 2.68 -1.78 16.03
N ASN A 87 1.49 -1.27 15.77
CA ASN A 87 1.25 -0.37 14.64
C ASN A 87 0.54 0.91 15.06
N SER A 88 0.77 1.99 14.33
CA SER A 88 0.06 3.25 14.56
C SER A 88 -1.41 3.17 14.09
N GLU A 89 -2.27 3.96 14.70
CA GLU A 89 -3.69 4.02 14.36
C GLU A 89 -3.92 4.32 12.87
N GLY A 90 -3.16 5.24 12.27
CA GLY A 90 -3.28 5.58 10.85
C GLY A 90 -2.98 4.41 9.92
N VAL A 91 -2.00 3.56 10.26
CA VAL A 91 -1.68 2.35 9.50
C VAL A 91 -2.76 1.29 9.68
N LEU A 92 -3.24 1.11 10.91
CA LEU A 92 -4.32 0.14 11.19
C LEU A 92 -5.62 0.50 10.47
N ASN A 93 -6.00 1.77 10.47
CA ASN A 93 -7.21 2.25 9.80
C ASN A 93 -7.21 1.94 8.30
N SER A 94 -6.05 1.90 7.65
CA SER A 94 -5.95 1.52 6.24
C SER A 94 -6.24 0.04 5.94
N LEU A 95 -6.31 -0.79 6.97
CA LEU A 95 -6.57 -2.24 6.90
C LEU A 95 -7.88 -2.64 7.60
N MET A 96 -8.67 -1.64 8.01
CA MET A 96 -9.95 -1.86 8.70
C MET A 96 -11.13 -1.59 7.77
N LYS A 97 -12.14 -2.46 7.87
CA LYS A 97 -13.47 -2.27 7.27
C LYS A 97 -14.53 -2.65 8.28
N ASP A 98 -15.51 -1.79 8.47
CA ASP A 98 -16.63 -1.98 9.42
C ASP A 98 -16.16 -2.29 10.86
N GLY A 99 -15.03 -1.69 11.28
CA GLY A 99 -14.43 -1.91 12.59
C GLY A 99 -13.67 -3.21 12.77
N GLU A 100 -13.53 -4.01 11.72
CA GLU A 100 -12.79 -5.28 11.69
C GLU A 100 -11.44 -5.12 10.96
N LEU A 101 -10.40 -5.80 11.47
CA LEU A 101 -9.05 -5.78 10.92
C LEU A 101 -8.83 -6.97 10.00
N TYR A 102 -8.35 -6.74 8.78
CA TYR A 102 -8.20 -7.76 7.73
C TYR A 102 -6.77 -7.98 7.24
N GLY A 103 -5.80 -7.33 7.83
CA GLY A 103 -4.41 -7.47 7.42
C GLY A 103 -3.41 -7.20 8.54
N VAL A 104 -2.20 -7.68 8.33
CA VAL A 104 -1.02 -7.31 9.13
C VAL A 104 -0.20 -6.34 8.29
N PRO A 105 0.08 -5.12 8.79
CA PRO A 105 0.91 -4.18 8.06
C PRO A 105 2.31 -4.77 7.81
N PHE A 106 2.71 -4.84 6.55
CA PHE A 106 4.04 -5.31 6.16
C PHE A 106 5.00 -4.15 5.90
N THR A 107 4.55 -3.18 5.08
CA THR A 107 5.31 -1.99 4.77
C THR A 107 4.38 -0.81 4.51
N THR A 108 4.86 0.39 4.78
CA THR A 108 4.21 1.61 4.32
C THR A 108 4.81 1.99 2.98
N ASN A 109 4.02 1.86 1.91
CA ASN A 109 4.44 2.30 0.60
C ASN A 109 4.20 3.80 0.45
N THR A 110 5.23 4.52 0.02
CA THR A 110 5.14 5.94 -0.33
C THR A 110 6.07 6.24 -1.49
N TRP A 111 5.79 7.30 -2.22
CA TRP A 111 6.69 7.82 -3.21
C TRP A 111 7.37 9.08 -2.67
N PHE A 112 8.58 9.33 -3.18
CA PHE A 112 9.38 10.47 -2.79
C PHE A 112 10.19 10.95 -4.01
N MET A 113 10.68 12.17 -3.92
CA MET A 113 11.46 12.79 -4.97
C MET A 113 12.96 12.69 -4.64
N TYR A 114 13.74 12.17 -5.58
CA TYR A 114 15.17 12.37 -5.58
C TYR A 114 15.51 13.70 -6.23
N TYR A 115 16.45 14.44 -5.67
CA TYR A 115 16.91 15.67 -6.25
C TYR A 115 18.43 15.83 -6.16
N ASP A 116 19.01 16.53 -7.13
CA ASP A 116 20.43 16.84 -7.15
C ASP A 116 20.71 18.07 -6.28
N LYS A 117 21.39 17.86 -5.15
CA LYS A 117 21.75 18.93 -4.20
C LYS A 117 22.72 19.96 -4.77
N SER A 118 23.37 19.67 -5.90
CA SER A 118 24.23 20.65 -6.60
C SER A 118 23.41 21.62 -7.46
N VAL A 119 22.16 21.29 -7.76
CA VAL A 119 21.24 22.09 -8.58
C VAL A 119 20.16 22.76 -7.72
N PHE A 120 19.60 22.00 -6.77
CA PHE A 120 18.45 22.43 -5.97
C PHE A 120 18.82 22.51 -4.49
N SER A 121 18.45 23.59 -3.84
CA SER A 121 18.48 23.74 -2.38
C SER A 121 17.25 23.08 -1.74
N GLU A 122 17.26 22.95 -0.41
CA GLU A 122 16.10 22.44 0.36
C GLU A 122 14.88 23.38 0.27
N GLU A 123 15.09 24.66 -0.01
CA GLU A 123 14.01 25.64 -0.23
C GLU A 123 13.39 25.45 -1.62
N ASP A 124 14.20 25.23 -2.65
CA ASP A 124 13.72 25.05 -4.03
C ASP A 124 12.78 23.85 -4.16
N ILE A 125 13.08 22.75 -3.49
CA ILE A 125 12.27 21.52 -3.57
C ILE A 125 10.90 21.61 -2.88
N GLN A 126 10.62 22.69 -2.17
CA GLN A 126 9.31 22.97 -1.58
C GLN A 126 8.32 23.58 -2.57
N ASN A 127 8.79 24.02 -3.74
CA ASN A 127 7.98 24.67 -4.74
C ASN A 127 8.39 24.24 -6.15
N LEU A 128 7.43 23.68 -6.89
CA LEU A 128 7.69 23.15 -8.23
C LEU A 128 8.15 24.25 -9.22
N ASP A 129 7.60 25.45 -9.15
CA ASP A 129 7.97 26.55 -10.06
C ASP A 129 9.43 26.93 -9.84
N MET A 130 9.88 27.02 -8.58
CA MET A 130 11.29 27.27 -8.27
C MET A 130 12.21 26.16 -8.81
N MET A 131 11.76 24.92 -8.78
CA MET A 131 12.52 23.82 -9.36
C MET A 131 12.60 23.93 -10.88
N LEU A 132 11.49 24.25 -11.56
CA LEU A 132 11.42 24.38 -13.01
C LEU A 132 12.27 25.56 -13.55
N GLU A 133 12.46 26.61 -12.75
CA GLU A 133 13.36 27.71 -13.09
C GLU A 133 14.84 27.32 -13.05
N LYS A 134 15.21 26.33 -12.22
CA LYS A 134 16.60 25.95 -11.98
C LYS A 134 17.06 24.70 -12.71
N GLY A 135 16.12 23.81 -13.03
CA GLY A 135 16.48 22.54 -13.62
C GLY A 135 15.32 21.79 -14.26
N VAL A 136 15.57 20.55 -14.59
CA VAL A 136 14.56 19.65 -15.18
C VAL A 136 13.95 18.81 -14.07
N VAL A 137 12.63 18.80 -14.01
CA VAL A 137 11.84 17.90 -13.13
C VAL A 137 11.21 16.83 -14.00
N SER A 138 11.34 15.58 -13.60
CA SER A 138 10.78 14.44 -14.32
C SER A 138 10.00 13.53 -13.38
N PHE A 139 8.76 13.23 -13.71
CA PHE A 139 7.90 12.28 -13.03
C PHE A 139 6.84 11.72 -13.99
N PRO A 140 6.20 10.58 -13.69
CA PRO A 140 5.18 10.03 -14.58
C PRO A 140 3.87 10.81 -14.46
N PHE A 141 3.78 11.92 -15.19
CA PHE A 141 2.70 12.90 -15.12
C PHE A 141 1.29 12.32 -15.35
N VAL A 142 1.17 11.31 -16.21
CA VAL A 142 -0.13 10.67 -16.50
C VAL A 142 -0.47 9.52 -15.56
N ASN A 143 0.33 9.33 -14.51
CA ASN A 143 0.11 8.25 -13.55
C ASN A 143 -0.76 8.73 -12.39
N SER A 144 -1.85 8.02 -12.14
CA SER A 144 -2.82 8.34 -11.09
C SER A 144 -2.27 8.31 -9.66
N TRP A 145 -1.10 7.73 -9.43
CA TRP A 145 -0.42 7.73 -8.13
C TRP A 145 0.31 9.05 -7.82
N TYR A 146 0.77 9.76 -8.84
CA TYR A 146 1.57 10.98 -8.65
C TYR A 146 0.77 12.25 -8.90
N LEU A 147 -0.08 12.25 -9.92
CA LEU A 147 -0.87 13.40 -10.31
C LEU A 147 -1.74 14.00 -9.19
N PRO A 148 -2.40 13.22 -8.32
CA PRO A 148 -3.24 13.74 -7.24
C PRO A 148 -2.51 14.67 -6.27
N ALA A 149 -1.19 14.53 -6.12
CA ALA A 149 -0.41 15.39 -5.22
C ALA A 149 -0.56 16.89 -5.57
N PHE A 150 -0.64 17.23 -6.84
CA PHE A 150 -0.80 18.61 -7.30
C PHE A 150 -2.19 19.15 -6.97
N TYR A 151 -3.22 18.37 -7.17
CA TYR A 151 -4.59 18.74 -6.84
C TYR A 151 -4.79 18.88 -5.34
N LEU A 152 -4.27 17.95 -4.55
CA LEU A 152 -4.35 18.00 -3.09
C LEU A 152 -3.53 19.18 -2.55
N GLY A 153 -2.35 19.44 -3.11
CA GLY A 153 -1.52 20.60 -2.77
C GLY A 153 -2.22 21.94 -3.05
N ASN A 154 -3.08 21.99 -4.06
CA ASN A 154 -3.89 23.16 -4.38
C ASN A 154 -5.26 23.20 -3.67
N GLY A 155 -5.45 22.30 -2.68
CA GLY A 155 -6.62 22.31 -1.80
C GLY A 155 -7.86 21.62 -2.37
N CYS A 156 -7.71 20.79 -3.40
CA CYS A 156 -8.71 19.79 -3.79
C CYS A 156 -8.77 18.68 -2.77
N THR A 157 -9.82 17.88 -2.77
CA THR A 157 -9.99 16.79 -1.81
C THR A 157 -10.20 15.44 -2.48
N LEU A 158 -9.75 14.39 -1.81
CA LEU A 158 -9.97 13.01 -2.18
C LEU A 158 -10.70 12.35 -1.00
N PHE A 159 -11.91 11.84 -1.25
CA PHE A 159 -12.73 11.19 -0.23
C PHE A 159 -12.99 12.07 1.01
N GLY A 160 -13.24 13.37 0.78
CA GLY A 160 -13.37 14.37 1.83
C GLY A 160 -12.05 14.66 2.54
N ASP A 161 -11.89 14.16 3.75
CA ASP A 161 -10.65 14.23 4.53
C ASP A 161 -9.72 13.01 4.30
N GLY A 162 -10.02 12.17 3.30
CA GLY A 162 -9.29 10.96 2.99
C GLY A 162 -9.90 9.68 3.60
N THR A 163 -11.05 9.80 4.30
CA THR A 163 -11.64 8.68 5.05
C THR A 163 -13.04 8.28 4.61
N ASP A 164 -13.69 9.04 3.74
CA ASP A 164 -15.08 8.83 3.34
C ASP A 164 -15.22 8.69 1.82
N GLU A 165 -15.11 7.47 1.33
CA GLU A 165 -15.21 7.14 -0.10
C GLU A 165 -16.54 7.61 -0.74
N SER A 166 -17.60 7.78 0.04
CA SER A 166 -18.89 8.27 -0.46
C SER A 166 -18.84 9.71 -0.97
N LYS A 167 -17.85 10.48 -0.56
CA LYS A 167 -17.58 11.85 -1.03
C LYS A 167 -16.83 11.92 -2.34
N GLY A 168 -16.29 10.80 -2.80
CA GLY A 168 -15.61 10.71 -4.09
C GLY A 168 -14.40 11.66 -4.23
N VAL A 169 -14.09 11.98 -5.47
CA VAL A 169 -12.96 12.84 -5.85
C VAL A 169 -13.48 14.23 -6.17
N ASP A 170 -13.00 15.26 -5.47
CA ASP A 170 -13.28 16.66 -5.76
C ASP A 170 -12.05 17.32 -6.42
N PHE A 171 -11.79 16.93 -7.66
CA PHE A 171 -10.78 17.54 -8.53
C PHE A 171 -11.45 18.42 -9.59
N GLY A 172 -12.52 19.09 -9.20
CA GLY A 172 -13.27 20.03 -10.05
C GLY A 172 -13.18 21.47 -9.54
N GLY A 173 -13.77 22.38 -10.30
CA GLY A 173 -13.85 23.80 -9.94
C GLY A 173 -12.55 24.59 -10.15
N GLU A 174 -12.50 25.82 -9.62
CA GLU A 174 -11.40 26.76 -9.83
C GLU A 174 -10.05 26.22 -9.36
N LYS A 175 -10.03 25.56 -8.18
CA LYS A 175 -8.79 25.01 -7.62
C LYS A 175 -8.15 23.93 -8.50
N ALA A 176 -8.96 23.14 -9.20
CA ALA A 176 -8.44 22.13 -10.10
C ALA A 176 -7.93 22.72 -11.41
N VAL A 177 -8.55 23.81 -11.89
CA VAL A 177 -8.13 24.53 -13.09
C VAL A 177 -6.76 25.16 -12.89
N ASP A 178 -6.45 25.65 -11.72
CA ASP A 178 -5.14 26.25 -11.42
C ASP A 178 -3.99 25.22 -11.43
N VAL A 179 -4.31 23.92 -11.39
CA VAL A 179 -3.32 22.82 -11.47
C VAL A 179 -3.05 22.41 -12.92
N THR A 180 -4.01 22.58 -13.81
CA THR A 180 -3.95 22.14 -15.23
C THR A 180 -3.57 23.25 -16.17
#